data_c8585604650207e3984a2ebf5ef6c486
#
_entry.id   c8585604650207e3984a2ebf5ef6c486
#
_cell.length_a   1.000
_cell.length_b   1.000
_cell.length_c   1.000
_cell.angle_alpha   90.00
_cell.angle_beta   90.00
_cell.angle_gamma   90.00
#
_symmetry.space_group_name_H-M   'P 1'
#
loop_
_entity.id
_entity.type
_entity.pdbx_description
1 polymer ?
#
loop_
_entity_poly.entity_id
_entity_poly.type
_entity_poly.pdbx_seq_one_letter_code
_entity_poly.pdbx_strand_id
1 'polypeptide(L)'
;MENKRKYDRLQQPMSVRHRPENEDRIENTQSQDISAGGLRIATTSKIEVGSKLNIEVNIASQGAPYYAVGEVVWFKENENTSDKKFDIGIKFLRIVNKAELEGF
;
A
#
# COMPACT_ATOMS: atom_id res chain seq x y z
N MET A 1 9.75 -1.34 26.70
CA MET A 1 9.72 -2.44 25.80
C MET A 1 10.37 -2.09 24.50
N GLU A 2 11.26 -2.91 24.03
CA GLU A 2 11.94 -2.50 22.88
C GLU A 2 11.49 -3.24 21.65
N ASN A 3 11.65 -2.58 20.54
CA ASN A 3 11.24 -3.07 19.26
C ASN A 3 12.38 -3.87 18.65
N LYS A 4 12.14 -5.16 18.41
CA LYS A 4 13.18 -6.01 17.86
C LYS A 4 13.12 -6.11 16.35
N ARG A 5 12.21 -5.38 15.70
CA ARG A 5 12.09 -5.46 14.26
C ARG A 5 13.17 -4.65 13.60
N LYS A 6 13.53 -5.05 12.38
CA LYS A 6 14.51 -4.32 11.60
C LYS A 6 14.03 -2.92 11.30
N TYR A 7 12.75 -2.74 11.03
CA TYR A 7 12.15 -1.45 10.77
C TYR A 7 11.07 -1.19 11.79
N ASP A 8 10.95 0.06 12.20
CA ASP A 8 9.83 0.44 13.04
C ASP A 8 8.55 0.31 12.26
N ARG A 9 7.54 -0.19 12.93
CA ARG A 9 6.24 -0.36 12.33
C ARG A 9 5.33 0.77 12.80
N LEU A 10 4.77 1.49 11.84
CA LEU A 10 3.88 2.58 12.14
C LEU A 10 2.46 2.04 12.21
N GLN A 11 1.81 2.21 13.35
CA GLN A 11 0.49 1.64 13.57
C GLN A 11 -0.53 2.73 13.79
N GLN A 12 -0.66 3.61 12.83
CA GLN A 12 -1.71 4.59 12.87
C GLN A 12 -2.44 4.58 11.54
N PRO A 13 -3.69 5.04 11.53
CA PRO A 13 -4.48 4.99 10.30
C PRO A 13 -3.82 5.77 9.18
N MET A 14 -3.85 5.19 8.00
CA MET A 14 -3.31 5.80 6.81
C MET A 14 -4.28 5.62 5.67
N SER A 15 -4.37 6.62 4.82
CA SER A 15 -5.09 6.51 3.56
C SER A 15 -4.11 6.13 2.48
N VAL A 16 -4.48 5.13 1.70
CA VAL A 16 -3.62 4.66 0.62
C VAL A 16 -4.44 4.66 -0.66
N ARG A 17 -3.91 5.30 -1.69
CA ARG A 17 -4.46 5.19 -3.04
C ARG A 17 -3.46 4.39 -3.85
N HIS A 18 -3.96 3.45 -4.62
CA HIS A 18 -3.07 2.61 -5.41
C HIS A 18 -3.69 2.34 -6.77
N ARG A 19 -2.83 2.15 -7.76
CA ARG A 19 -3.21 1.94 -9.13
C ARG A 19 -2.19 1.01 -9.77
N PRO A 20 -2.63 -0.08 -10.42
CA PRO A 20 -1.71 -0.89 -11.20
C PRO A 20 -1.05 -0.05 -12.29
N GLU A 21 0.22 -0.33 -12.58
CA GLU A 21 0.96 0.50 -13.52
C GLU A 21 0.33 0.57 -14.89
N ASN A 22 -0.31 -0.51 -15.30
CA ASN A 22 -0.88 -0.58 -16.65
C ASN A 22 -2.39 -0.40 -16.68
N GLU A 23 -2.96 0.16 -15.61
CA GLU A 23 -4.40 0.42 -15.55
C GLU A 23 -4.64 1.81 -15.03
N ASP A 24 -5.81 2.35 -15.35
CA ASP A 24 -6.16 3.70 -14.91
C ASP A 24 -6.96 3.72 -13.63
N ARG A 25 -7.39 2.56 -13.14
CA ARG A 25 -8.28 2.52 -12.00
C ARG A 25 -7.52 2.73 -10.71
N ILE A 26 -7.95 3.74 -9.94
CA ILE A 26 -7.39 4.03 -8.64
C ILE A 26 -8.35 3.50 -7.59
N GLU A 27 -7.82 2.77 -6.63
CA GLU A 27 -8.61 2.30 -5.50
C GLU A 27 -8.09 2.95 -4.24
N ASN A 28 -9.02 3.37 -3.37
CA ASN A 28 -8.70 3.93 -2.08
C ASN A 28 -8.89 2.87 -1.01
N THR A 29 -7.96 2.82 -0.08
CA THR A 29 -8.10 1.92 1.04
C THR A 29 -7.42 2.54 2.24
N GLN A 30 -7.55 1.89 3.38
CA GLN A 30 -6.87 2.32 4.58
C GLN A 30 -5.96 1.20 5.03
N SER A 31 -4.85 1.58 5.63
CA SER A 31 -3.90 0.62 6.16
C SER A 31 -3.49 1.10 7.54
N GLN A 32 -3.13 0.16 8.39
CA GLN A 32 -2.57 0.49 9.69
C GLN A 32 -1.21 -0.16 9.89
N ASP A 33 -0.66 -0.70 8.82
CA ASP A 33 0.52 -1.54 8.95
C ASP A 33 1.51 -1.21 7.84
N ILE A 34 2.42 -0.31 8.15
CA ILE A 34 3.43 0.13 7.20
C ILE A 34 4.79 0.11 7.88
N SER A 35 5.82 -0.17 7.08
CA SER A 35 7.20 -0.05 7.52
C SER A 35 8.01 0.53 6.36
N ALA A 36 9.30 0.70 6.56
CA ALA A 36 10.15 1.20 5.49
C ALA A 36 10.19 0.25 4.30
N GLY A 37 9.95 -1.04 4.52
CA GLY A 37 10.04 -2.02 3.45
C GLY A 37 8.76 -2.25 2.67
N GLY A 38 7.60 -1.83 3.19
CA GLY A 38 6.36 -2.06 2.49
C GLY A 38 5.16 -1.88 3.38
N LEU A 39 4.00 -2.31 2.85
CA LEU A 39 2.76 -2.17 3.59
C LEU A 39 1.78 -3.28 3.22
N ARG A 40 0.74 -3.41 4.02
CA ARG A 40 -0.34 -4.33 3.76
C ARG A 40 -1.62 -3.54 3.60
N ILE A 41 -2.39 -3.87 2.58
CA ILE A 41 -3.67 -3.22 2.34
C ILE A 41 -4.72 -4.26 2.00
N ALA A 42 -5.97 -3.85 2.14
CA ALA A 42 -7.12 -4.65 1.71
C ALA A 42 -7.66 -4.09 0.41
N THR A 43 -8.03 -4.97 -0.51
CA THR A 43 -8.52 -4.55 -1.81
C THR A 43 -9.81 -5.26 -2.16
N THR A 44 -10.58 -4.66 -3.06
CA THR A 44 -11.80 -5.29 -3.56
C THR A 44 -11.53 -6.19 -4.74
N SER A 45 -10.44 -5.93 -5.46
CA SER A 45 -10.09 -6.71 -6.65
C SER A 45 -8.85 -7.52 -6.37
N LYS A 46 -8.79 -8.70 -6.98
CA LYS A 46 -7.60 -9.52 -6.89
C LYS A 46 -6.47 -8.86 -7.67
N ILE A 47 -5.31 -8.75 -7.04
CA ILE A 47 -4.12 -8.22 -7.68
C ILE A 47 -3.05 -9.28 -7.57
N GLU A 48 -2.54 -9.70 -8.71
CA GLU A 48 -1.64 -10.84 -8.76
C GLU A 48 -0.27 -10.53 -8.17
N VAL A 49 0.33 -11.54 -7.55
CA VAL A 49 1.71 -11.44 -7.10
C VAL A 49 2.60 -11.09 -8.29
N GLY A 50 3.50 -10.16 -8.09
CA GLY A 50 4.37 -9.66 -9.15
C GLY A 50 3.88 -8.39 -9.80
N SER A 51 2.62 -8.02 -9.58
CA SER A 51 2.09 -6.78 -10.14
C SER A 51 2.78 -5.58 -9.54
N LYS A 52 3.03 -4.56 -10.36
CA LYS A 52 3.58 -3.29 -9.89
C LYS A 52 2.45 -2.31 -9.67
N LEU A 53 2.54 -1.58 -8.58
CA LEU A 53 1.53 -0.61 -8.22
C LEU A 53 2.16 0.75 -7.98
N ASN A 54 1.47 1.79 -8.43
CA ASN A 54 1.77 3.16 -8.04
C ASN A 54 0.95 3.46 -6.79
N ILE A 55 1.59 4.01 -5.78
CA ILE A 55 1.00 4.12 -4.45
C ILE A 55 1.19 5.52 -3.89
N GLU A 56 0.12 6.06 -3.33
CA GLU A 56 0.19 7.30 -2.56
C GLU A 56 -0.23 6.97 -1.12
N VAL A 57 0.61 7.37 -0.17
CA VAL A 57 0.34 7.12 1.25
C VAL A 57 0.18 8.45 1.97
N ASN A 58 -0.97 8.60 2.62
CA ASN A 58 -1.26 9.76 3.46
C ASN A 58 -1.32 9.32 4.90
N ILE A 59 -0.39 9.84 5.71
CA ILE A 59 -0.36 9.56 7.13
C ILE A 59 -0.79 10.84 7.82
N ALA A 60 -1.88 10.77 8.58
CA ALA A 60 -2.52 11.97 9.12
C ALA A 60 -1.57 12.86 9.90
N SER A 61 -0.63 12.26 10.62
CA SER A 61 0.26 13.03 11.47
C SER A 61 1.44 13.64 10.73
N GLN A 62 1.57 13.37 9.43
CA GLN A 62 2.77 13.81 8.71
C GLN A 62 2.54 14.91 7.69
N GLY A 63 1.33 15.33 7.50
CA GLY A 63 1.06 16.47 6.64
C GLY A 63 1.05 16.14 5.16
N ALA A 64 2.19 15.90 4.55
CA ALA A 64 2.26 15.66 3.11
C ALA A 64 2.31 14.17 2.81
N PRO A 65 1.65 13.72 1.75
CA PRO A 65 1.72 12.32 1.37
C PRO A 65 3.07 11.99 0.76
N TYR A 66 3.39 10.71 0.69
CA TYR A 66 4.53 10.28 -0.10
C TYR A 66 4.08 9.23 -1.10
N TYR A 67 4.91 9.01 -2.09
CA TYR A 67 4.59 8.19 -3.25
C TYR A 67 5.64 7.11 -3.42
N ALA A 68 5.20 5.96 -3.88
CA ALA A 68 6.11 4.83 -4.04
C ALA A 68 5.66 3.96 -5.21
N VAL A 69 6.61 3.23 -5.76
CA VAL A 69 6.31 2.12 -6.64
C VAL A 69 6.53 0.86 -5.82
N GLY A 70 5.55 -0.01 -5.83
CA GLY A 70 5.61 -1.24 -5.07
C GLY A 70 5.31 -2.45 -5.91
N GLU A 71 5.60 -3.61 -5.36
CA GLU A 71 5.30 -4.88 -6.01
C GLU A 71 4.52 -5.75 -5.05
N VAL A 72 3.47 -6.39 -5.56
CA VAL A 72 2.69 -7.32 -4.75
C VAL A 72 3.51 -8.57 -4.55
N VAL A 73 3.76 -8.93 -3.28
CA VAL A 73 4.58 -10.10 -2.97
C VAL A 73 3.78 -11.25 -2.40
N TRP A 74 2.57 -10.99 -1.91
CA TRP A 74 1.65 -12.05 -1.51
C TRP A 74 0.23 -11.51 -1.52
N PHE A 75 -0.74 -12.41 -1.61
CA PHE A 75 -2.12 -12.04 -1.39
C PHE A 75 -2.84 -13.17 -0.68
N LYS A 76 -3.94 -12.80 -0.04
CA LYS A 76 -4.76 -13.74 0.70
C LYS A 76 -6.22 -13.35 0.52
N GLU A 77 -7.06 -14.32 0.26
CA GLU A 77 -8.49 -14.09 0.21
C GLU A 77 -9.02 -13.88 1.60
N ASN A 78 -9.84 -12.87 1.77
CA ASN A 78 -10.38 -12.53 3.06
C ASN A 78 -11.88 -12.78 3.04
N GLU A 79 -12.31 -13.84 3.69
CA GLU A 79 -13.69 -14.23 3.63
C GLU A 79 -14.58 -13.53 4.64
N ASN A 80 -13.97 -12.76 5.54
CA ASN A 80 -14.72 -12.20 6.66
C ASN A 80 -15.16 -10.78 6.45
N THR A 81 -14.78 -10.15 5.36
CA THR A 81 -15.17 -8.78 5.13
C THR A 81 -16.24 -8.69 4.07
N SER A 82 -17.06 -7.67 4.18
CA SER A 82 -18.10 -7.46 3.21
C SER A 82 -17.62 -6.72 1.97
N ASP A 83 -16.69 -5.79 2.15
CA ASP A 83 -16.29 -4.91 1.06
C ASP A 83 -14.94 -5.22 0.47
N LYS A 84 -13.97 -5.53 1.30
CA LYS A 84 -12.61 -5.79 0.86
C LYS A 84 -12.37 -7.27 0.93
N LYS A 85 -12.15 -7.91 -0.19
CA LYS A 85 -12.11 -9.36 -0.30
C LYS A 85 -10.72 -9.94 -0.25
N PHE A 86 -9.71 -9.13 -0.43
CA PHE A 86 -8.32 -9.61 -0.48
C PHE A 86 -7.44 -8.76 0.37
N ASP A 87 -6.48 -9.38 1.03
CA ASP A 87 -5.36 -8.70 1.65
C ASP A 87 -4.16 -8.90 0.79
N ILE A 88 -3.40 -7.85 0.55
CA ILE A 88 -2.16 -7.98 -0.20
C ILE A 88 -1.02 -7.35 0.57
N GLY A 89 0.15 -7.95 0.40
CA GLY A 89 1.38 -7.40 0.93
C GLY A 89 2.16 -6.79 -0.22
N ILE A 90 2.66 -5.59 0.00
CA ILE A 90 3.36 -4.82 -1.02
C ILE A 90 4.76 -4.51 -0.51
N LYS A 91 5.74 -4.82 -1.33
CA LYS A 91 7.11 -4.47 -1.07
C LYS A 91 7.41 -3.18 -1.82
N PHE A 92 7.94 -2.17 -1.13
CA PHE A 92 8.33 -0.94 -1.80
C PHE A 92 9.58 -1.18 -2.62
N LEU A 93 9.52 -0.83 -3.88
CA LEU A 93 10.68 -0.92 -4.74
C LEU A 93 11.47 0.38 -4.72
N ARG A 94 10.77 1.51 -4.65
CA ARG A 94 11.40 2.81 -4.53
C ARG A 94 10.38 3.85 -4.13
N ILE A 95 10.85 4.86 -3.44
CA ILE A 95 10.06 6.03 -3.10
C ILE A 95 10.32 7.06 -4.20
N VAL A 96 9.26 7.71 -4.66
CA VAL A 96 9.35 8.57 -5.84
C VAL A 96 8.66 9.90 -5.56
N ASN A 97 8.84 10.85 -6.47
CA ASN A 97 8.08 12.09 -6.46
C ASN A 97 6.75 11.89 -7.16
N LYS A 98 5.77 12.72 -6.82
CA LYS A 98 4.47 12.63 -7.46
C LYS A 98 4.58 12.73 -8.97
N ALA A 99 5.47 13.58 -9.45
CA ALA A 99 5.62 13.79 -10.88
C ALA A 99 6.04 12.54 -11.63
N GLU A 100 6.62 11.56 -10.93
CA GLU A 100 7.02 10.31 -11.55
C GLU A 100 5.87 9.33 -11.69
N LEU A 101 4.74 9.59 -11.04
CA LEU A 101 3.58 8.72 -11.07
C LEU A 101 2.47 9.42 -11.81
N GLU A 102 2.34 9.09 -13.09
CA GLU A 102 1.27 9.67 -13.87
C GLU A 102 -0.07 9.16 -13.38
N GLY A 103 -1.06 10.03 -13.37
CA GLY A 103 -2.40 9.63 -13.01
C GLY A 103 -2.76 9.74 -11.54
N PHE A 104 -1.87 10.27 -10.73
CA PHE A 104 -2.19 10.57 -9.34
C PHE A 104 -2.36 12.06 -9.13
#